data_9ce17c5a1e3bde6700dc21ab2f8b492d
#
_entry.id   9ce17c5a1e3bde6700dc21ab2f8b492d
#
_cell.length_a   1.000
_cell.length_b   1.000
_cell.length_c   1.000
_cell.angle_alpha   90.00
_cell.angle_beta   90.00
_cell.angle_gamma   90.00
#
_symmetry.space_group_name_H-M   'P 1'
#
loop_
_entity.id
_entity.type
_entity.pdbx_description
1 polymer ?
#
loop_
_entity_poly.entity_id
_entity_poly.type
_entity_poly.pdbx_seq_one_letter_code
_entity_poly.pdbx_strand_id
1 'polypeptide(L)'
;IEDVSQFLTVSGAKCLKTLIVKGEEGLVALLLRGDHELNKIKAEKIEGVASPLEFAAEEDILRSCHCKPGSIGPIGLTIPIIADRSVMLMSDFVCGANEDGKHFQGVNWERDLPIPEHVVDIRTVVEGDPSPDGNGEITLARGIEVGHIFQLGTKYSASMKAGVINE
;
A
#
# COMPACT_ATOMS: atom_id res chain seq x y z
N ILE A 1 8.03 -12.25 -1.50
CA ILE A 1 8.96 -11.72 -0.46
C ILE A 1 9.68 -12.87 0.24
N GLU A 2 8.98 -13.91 0.68
CA GLU A 2 9.58 -15.03 1.41
C GLU A 2 10.73 -15.68 0.63
N ASP A 3 10.52 -16.03 -0.63
CA ASP A 3 11.56 -16.65 -1.47
C ASP A 3 12.80 -15.76 -1.62
N VAL A 4 12.58 -14.44 -1.85
CA VAL A 4 13.66 -13.47 -2.00
C VAL A 4 14.44 -13.29 -0.69
N SER A 5 13.72 -13.18 0.43
CA SER A 5 14.34 -13.00 1.75
C SER A 5 15.15 -14.25 2.17
N GLN A 6 14.65 -15.45 1.88
CA GLN A 6 15.39 -16.68 2.11
C GLN A 6 16.64 -16.80 1.22
N PHE A 7 16.48 -16.54 -0.09
CA PHE A 7 17.59 -16.64 -1.05
C PHE A 7 18.72 -15.68 -0.73
N LEU A 8 18.38 -14.43 -0.37
CA LEU A 8 19.35 -13.39 -0.05
C LEU A 8 19.79 -13.38 1.43
N THR A 9 19.17 -14.23 2.27
CA THR A 9 19.42 -14.28 3.72
C THR A 9 19.21 -12.92 4.39
N VAL A 10 18.12 -12.24 4.03
CA VAL A 10 17.72 -10.95 4.61
C VAL A 10 16.34 -11.03 5.25
N SER A 11 16.06 -10.17 6.21
CA SER A 11 14.70 -10.08 6.80
C SER A 11 13.70 -9.53 5.77
N GLY A 12 12.44 -9.98 5.82
CA GLY A 12 11.34 -9.40 5.05
C GLY A 12 11.18 -7.89 5.27
N ALA A 13 11.54 -7.38 6.46
CA ALA A 13 11.57 -5.95 6.75
C ALA A 13 12.63 -5.16 5.93
N LYS A 14 13.61 -5.84 5.33
CA LYS A 14 14.58 -5.25 4.40
C LYS A 14 14.15 -5.37 2.94
N CYS A 15 13.05 -6.03 2.66
CA CYS A 15 12.48 -6.12 1.33
C CYS A 15 11.42 -5.05 1.14
N LEU A 16 11.41 -4.42 -0.02
CA LEU A 16 10.35 -3.53 -0.44
C LEU A 16 9.48 -4.24 -1.46
N LYS A 17 8.17 -4.30 -1.21
CA LYS A 17 7.23 -4.84 -2.17
C LYS A 17 6.51 -3.73 -2.93
N THR A 18 6.39 -3.92 -4.23
CA THR A 18 5.68 -3.03 -5.15
C THR A 18 4.43 -3.73 -5.63
N LEU A 19 3.27 -3.17 -5.30
CA LEU A 19 1.96 -3.68 -5.70
C LEU A 19 1.40 -2.75 -6.78
N ILE A 20 1.00 -3.31 -7.92
CA ILE A 20 0.40 -2.53 -9.00
C ILE A 20 -1.12 -2.66 -8.91
N VAL A 21 -1.77 -1.53 -8.81
CA VAL A 21 -3.24 -1.41 -8.70
C VAL A 21 -3.78 -0.54 -9.81
N LYS A 22 -5.08 -0.66 -10.09
CA LYS A 22 -5.77 0.26 -10.97
C LYS A 22 -5.92 1.62 -10.28
N GLY A 23 -5.60 2.67 -11.00
CA GLY A 23 -5.89 4.04 -10.63
C GLY A 23 -7.08 4.59 -11.43
N GLU A 24 -7.43 5.84 -11.18
CA GLU A 24 -8.50 6.53 -11.92
C GLU A 24 -8.13 6.78 -13.38
N GLU A 25 -6.87 7.07 -13.67
CA GLU A 25 -6.37 7.38 -15.01
C GLU A 25 -5.33 6.38 -15.54
N GLY A 26 -5.18 5.21 -14.92
CA GLY A 26 -4.19 4.21 -15.33
C GLY A 26 -3.74 3.31 -14.19
N LEU A 27 -2.47 2.93 -14.18
CA LEU A 27 -1.90 2.10 -13.11
C LEU A 27 -1.17 2.96 -12.09
N VAL A 28 -1.18 2.50 -10.84
CA VAL A 28 -0.48 3.11 -9.71
C VAL A 28 0.34 2.04 -8.98
N ALA A 29 1.56 2.37 -8.60
CA ALA A 29 2.42 1.52 -7.80
C ALA A 29 2.30 1.88 -6.32
N LEU A 30 1.93 0.93 -5.48
CA LEU A 30 1.89 1.06 -4.04
C LEU A 30 3.13 0.37 -3.44
N LEU A 31 3.92 1.12 -2.68
CA LEU A 31 5.14 0.62 -2.05
C LEU A 31 4.88 0.30 -0.57
N LEU A 32 5.20 -0.92 -0.17
CA LEU A 32 5.12 -1.35 1.23
C LEU A 32 6.41 -2.07 1.64
N ARG A 33 6.69 -2.03 2.93
CA ARG A 33 7.72 -2.91 3.51
C ARG A 33 7.30 -4.37 3.37
N GLY A 34 8.21 -5.27 3.09
CA GLY A 34 7.90 -6.64 2.70
C GLY A 34 7.14 -7.45 3.74
N ASP A 35 7.32 -7.15 5.01
CA ASP A 35 6.62 -7.77 6.15
C ASP A 35 5.26 -7.11 6.49
N HIS A 36 4.86 -6.04 5.79
CA HIS A 36 3.58 -5.37 5.99
C HIS A 36 2.53 -5.78 4.95
N GLU A 37 1.25 -5.73 5.34
CA GLU A 37 0.13 -6.01 4.46
C GLU A 37 -0.62 -4.73 4.07
N LEU A 38 -1.07 -4.67 2.82
CA LEU A 38 -1.87 -3.55 2.31
C LEU A 38 -3.24 -3.52 3.00
N ASN A 39 -3.62 -2.35 3.51
CA ASN A 39 -4.99 -2.09 3.92
C ASN A 39 -5.77 -1.48 2.75
N LYS A 40 -6.61 -2.29 2.13
CA LYS A 40 -7.40 -1.89 0.95
C LYS A 40 -8.28 -0.67 1.22
N ILE A 41 -8.91 -0.60 2.40
CA ILE A 41 -9.82 0.51 2.77
C ILE A 41 -9.06 1.84 2.91
N LYS A 42 -7.80 1.80 3.38
CA LYS A 42 -6.96 2.99 3.42
C LYS A 42 -6.53 3.39 2.00
N ALA A 43 -6.12 2.42 1.19
CA ALA A 43 -5.67 2.67 -0.18
C ALA A 43 -6.78 3.25 -1.08
N GLU A 44 -8.03 2.78 -0.95
CA GLU A 44 -9.20 3.29 -1.68
C GLU A 44 -9.56 4.76 -1.40
N LYS A 45 -9.01 5.34 -0.32
CA LYS A 45 -9.24 6.73 0.05
C LYS A 45 -8.20 7.70 -0.51
N ILE A 46 -7.20 7.16 -1.22
CA ILE A 46 -6.11 7.96 -1.78
C ILE A 46 -6.52 8.43 -3.17
N GLU A 47 -6.36 9.72 -3.40
CA GLU A 47 -6.57 10.33 -4.71
C GLU A 47 -5.72 9.64 -5.78
N GLY A 48 -6.34 9.34 -6.91
CA GLY A 48 -5.71 8.62 -8.02
C GLY A 48 -5.77 7.09 -7.93
N VAL A 49 -6.23 6.52 -6.81
CA VAL A 49 -6.44 5.07 -6.67
C VAL A 49 -7.92 4.74 -6.92
N ALA A 50 -8.18 3.71 -7.72
CA ALA A 50 -9.55 3.29 -8.01
C ALA A 50 -10.28 2.75 -6.76
N SER A 51 -11.55 3.06 -6.63
CA SER A 51 -12.44 2.52 -5.59
C SER A 51 -13.64 1.84 -6.24
N PRO A 52 -13.86 0.53 -6.01
CA PRO A 52 -13.10 -0.35 -5.13
C PRO A 52 -11.67 -0.63 -5.63
N LEU A 53 -10.77 -0.95 -4.70
CA LEU A 53 -9.38 -1.29 -5.03
C LEU A 53 -9.33 -2.59 -5.85
N GLU A 54 -8.72 -2.50 -7.02
CA GLU A 54 -8.43 -3.64 -7.86
C GLU A 54 -6.93 -3.72 -8.17
N PHE A 55 -6.37 -4.91 -8.03
CA PHE A 55 -5.02 -5.17 -8.51
C PHE A 55 -5.00 -5.18 -10.05
N ALA A 56 -3.91 -4.72 -10.63
CA ALA A 56 -3.73 -4.75 -12.08
C ALA A 56 -3.63 -6.20 -12.58
N ALA A 57 -4.15 -6.45 -13.78
CA ALA A 57 -3.97 -7.74 -14.44
C ALA A 57 -2.50 -7.93 -14.87
N GLU A 58 -2.04 -9.17 -14.91
CA GLU A 58 -0.64 -9.49 -15.29
C GLU A 58 -0.26 -8.92 -16.65
N GLU A 59 -1.19 -8.91 -17.61
CA GLU A 59 -0.97 -8.35 -18.96
C GLU A 59 -0.72 -6.83 -18.92
N ASP A 60 -1.43 -6.11 -18.06
CA ASP A 60 -1.26 -4.66 -17.89
C ASP A 60 0.06 -4.35 -17.19
N ILE A 61 0.43 -5.17 -16.20
CA ILE A 61 1.72 -5.09 -15.50
C ILE A 61 2.87 -5.32 -16.51
N LEU A 62 2.82 -6.39 -17.29
CA LEU A 62 3.83 -6.68 -18.30
C LEU A 62 3.99 -5.54 -19.31
N ARG A 63 2.88 -4.93 -19.72
CA ARG A 63 2.89 -3.80 -20.66
C ARG A 63 3.54 -2.55 -20.07
N SER A 64 3.29 -2.27 -18.78
CA SER A 64 3.70 -1.02 -18.14
C SER A 64 5.03 -1.13 -17.37
N CYS A 65 5.33 -2.30 -16.80
CA CYS A 65 6.51 -2.53 -15.97
C CYS A 65 7.56 -3.42 -16.66
N HIS A 66 7.24 -4.01 -17.83
CA HIS A 66 8.10 -4.88 -18.62
C HIS A 66 8.57 -6.17 -17.91
N CYS A 67 7.98 -6.52 -16.79
CA CYS A 67 8.27 -7.74 -16.03
C CYS A 67 7.01 -8.32 -15.38
N LYS A 68 7.10 -9.55 -14.91
CA LYS A 68 6.01 -10.22 -14.20
C LYS A 68 5.88 -9.74 -12.74
N PRO A 69 4.70 -9.89 -12.13
CA PRO A 69 4.53 -9.70 -10.70
C PRO A 69 5.59 -10.48 -9.90
N GLY A 70 6.11 -9.88 -8.83
CA GLY A 70 7.17 -10.46 -8.00
C GLY A 70 8.57 -9.88 -8.25
N SER A 71 8.84 -9.33 -9.45
CA SER A 71 10.12 -8.70 -9.79
C SER A 71 10.02 -7.19 -10.01
N ILE A 72 8.87 -6.60 -9.69
CA ILE A 72 8.61 -5.18 -9.86
C ILE A 72 9.29 -4.40 -8.73
N GLY A 73 10.00 -3.34 -9.09
CA GLY A 73 10.62 -2.39 -8.16
C GLY A 73 10.36 -0.95 -8.58
N PRO A 74 10.57 0.02 -7.68
CA PRO A 74 10.26 1.43 -7.96
C PRO A 74 11.26 2.11 -8.89
N ILE A 75 12.46 1.55 -9.06
CA ILE A 75 13.52 2.16 -9.86
C ILE A 75 13.15 2.11 -11.34
N GLY A 76 13.03 3.27 -11.98
CA GLY A 76 12.72 3.37 -13.39
C GLY A 76 11.23 3.14 -13.76
N LEU A 77 10.33 3.02 -12.78
CA LEU A 77 8.90 3.02 -13.07
C LEU A 77 8.44 4.38 -13.59
N THR A 78 7.57 4.35 -14.60
CA THR A 78 6.99 5.55 -15.22
C THR A 78 5.56 5.84 -14.77
N ILE A 79 4.96 4.94 -13.99
CA ILE A 79 3.63 5.12 -13.39
C ILE A 79 3.73 5.83 -12.04
N PRO A 80 2.66 6.51 -11.57
CA PRO A 80 2.64 7.15 -10.26
C PRO A 80 2.99 6.18 -9.13
N ILE A 81 3.78 6.65 -8.17
CA ILE A 81 4.22 5.88 -7.01
C ILE A 81 3.66 6.50 -5.73
N ILE A 82 3.01 5.68 -4.92
CA ILE A 82 2.52 6.01 -3.59
C ILE A 82 3.22 5.09 -2.59
N ALA A 83 3.89 5.66 -1.60
CA ALA A 83 4.66 4.89 -0.63
C ALA A 83 4.01 4.89 0.76
N ASP A 84 4.03 3.75 1.43
CA ASP A 84 3.73 3.72 2.86
C ASP A 84 4.80 4.45 3.67
N ARG A 85 4.40 5.11 4.75
CA ARG A 85 5.32 5.86 5.63
C ARG A 85 6.49 5.01 6.13
N SER A 86 6.26 3.71 6.40
CA SER A 86 7.30 2.81 6.90
C SER A 86 8.42 2.55 5.89
N VAL A 87 8.14 2.72 4.61
CA VAL A 87 9.11 2.53 3.52
C VAL A 87 10.17 3.64 3.54
N MET A 88 9.82 4.84 3.99
CA MET A 88 10.77 5.96 4.08
C MET A 88 11.87 5.76 5.12
N LEU A 89 11.67 4.87 6.06
CA LEU A 89 12.65 4.53 7.10
C LEU A 89 13.61 3.40 6.68
N MET A 90 13.40 2.83 5.49
CA MET A 90 14.24 1.74 4.99
C MET A 90 15.54 2.28 4.40
N SER A 91 16.63 1.55 4.67
CA SER A 91 17.94 1.75 4.11
C SER A 91 18.53 0.42 3.68
N ASP A 92 19.40 0.42 2.68
CA ASP A 92 20.04 -0.78 2.13
C ASP A 92 19.04 -1.90 1.85
N PHE A 93 17.89 -1.54 1.28
CA PHE A 93 16.78 -2.45 1.06
C PHE A 93 16.91 -3.23 -0.26
N VAL A 94 16.13 -4.30 -0.35
CA VAL A 94 15.99 -5.13 -1.54
C VAL A 94 14.68 -4.77 -2.23
N CYS A 95 14.69 -4.60 -3.55
CA CYS A 95 13.48 -4.41 -4.35
C CYS A 95 13.60 -5.12 -5.70
N GLY A 96 12.49 -5.32 -6.39
CA GLY A 96 12.50 -5.84 -7.76
C GLY A 96 13.33 -4.95 -8.69
N ALA A 97 13.90 -5.56 -9.73
CA ALA A 97 14.72 -4.88 -10.71
C ALA A 97 13.99 -4.63 -12.04
N ASN A 98 12.67 -4.81 -12.08
CA ASN A 98 11.83 -4.74 -13.28
C ASN A 98 12.32 -5.68 -14.42
N GLU A 99 12.92 -6.79 -14.01
CA GLU A 99 13.34 -7.88 -14.88
C GLU A 99 13.06 -9.21 -14.16
N ASP A 100 12.44 -10.16 -14.88
CA ASP A 100 11.96 -11.41 -14.30
C ASP A 100 13.05 -12.13 -13.50
N GLY A 101 12.75 -12.42 -12.24
CA GLY A 101 13.63 -13.14 -11.30
C GLY A 101 14.81 -12.31 -10.78
N LYS A 102 14.91 -11.01 -11.10
CA LYS A 102 16.01 -10.15 -10.64
C LYS A 102 15.57 -9.13 -9.60
N HIS A 103 16.47 -8.86 -8.66
CA HIS A 103 16.28 -7.89 -7.59
C HIS A 103 17.54 -7.05 -7.40
N PHE A 104 17.35 -5.79 -7.06
CA PHE A 104 18.40 -4.93 -6.55
C PHE A 104 18.59 -5.12 -5.05
N GLN A 105 19.82 -5.05 -4.57
CA GLN A 105 20.17 -5.14 -3.15
C GLN A 105 20.97 -3.90 -2.73
N GLY A 106 20.76 -3.47 -1.49
CA GLY A 106 21.47 -2.31 -0.96
C GLY A 106 20.95 -0.98 -1.51
N VAL A 107 19.67 -0.92 -1.87
CA VAL A 107 19.04 0.28 -2.44
C VAL A 107 18.75 1.30 -1.36
N ASN A 108 18.99 2.58 -1.67
CA ASN A 108 18.74 3.70 -0.77
C ASN A 108 18.01 4.84 -1.48
N TRP A 109 17.13 5.50 -0.74
CA TRP A 109 16.50 6.73 -1.17
C TRP A 109 17.54 7.82 -1.48
N GLU A 110 17.22 8.72 -2.37
CA GLU A 110 18.06 9.86 -2.85
C GLU A 110 19.35 9.46 -3.58
N ARG A 111 19.88 8.27 -3.34
CA ARG A 111 21.04 7.75 -4.08
C ARG A 111 20.63 7.01 -5.35
N ASP A 112 19.67 6.08 -5.25
CA ASP A 112 19.31 5.18 -6.34
C ASP A 112 17.95 5.53 -6.96
N LEU A 113 17.08 6.17 -6.19
CA LEU A 113 15.76 6.64 -6.63
C LEU A 113 15.34 7.85 -5.76
N PRO A 114 14.53 8.76 -6.31
CA PRO A 114 14.02 9.90 -5.54
C PRO A 114 13.02 9.45 -4.46
N ILE A 115 12.85 10.28 -3.45
CA ILE A 115 11.76 10.12 -2.48
C ILE A 115 10.43 10.30 -3.22
N PRO A 116 9.45 9.38 -3.06
CA PRO A 116 8.13 9.52 -3.64
C PRO A 116 7.42 10.79 -3.16
N GLU A 117 6.70 11.46 -4.05
CA GLU A 117 5.92 12.67 -3.73
C GLU A 117 4.76 12.36 -2.78
N HIS A 118 4.16 11.17 -2.93
CA HIS A 118 3.02 10.73 -2.13
C HIS A 118 3.45 9.68 -1.10
N VAL A 119 3.57 10.12 0.17
CA VAL A 119 3.88 9.27 1.32
C VAL A 119 2.72 9.28 2.30
N VAL A 120 2.08 8.14 2.47
CA VAL A 120 0.80 7.98 3.18
C VAL A 120 0.81 6.74 4.08
N ASP A 121 -0.22 6.55 4.89
CA ASP A 121 -0.43 5.32 5.65
C ASP A 121 -1.39 4.40 4.89
N ILE A 122 -0.87 3.33 4.33
CA ILE A 122 -1.65 2.34 3.55
C ILE A 122 -1.51 0.91 4.07
N ARG A 123 -0.73 0.69 5.09
CA ARG A 123 -0.56 -0.65 5.67
C ARG A 123 -1.62 -1.01 6.70
N THR A 124 -1.83 -2.28 6.89
CA THR A 124 -2.55 -2.82 8.03
C THR A 124 -1.69 -2.68 9.30
N VAL A 125 -2.32 -2.30 10.39
CA VAL A 125 -1.68 -2.25 11.71
C VAL A 125 -1.24 -3.66 12.14
N VAL A 126 -0.11 -3.74 12.82
CA VAL A 126 0.41 -4.99 13.39
C VAL A 126 0.57 -4.86 14.91
N GLU A 127 0.61 -6.00 15.59
CA GLU A 127 0.87 -6.03 17.02
C GLU A 127 2.26 -5.45 17.33
N GLY A 128 2.35 -4.63 18.38
CA GLY A 128 3.57 -3.91 18.73
C GLY A 128 3.76 -2.57 18.00
N ASP A 129 2.86 -2.18 17.10
CA ASP A 129 2.88 -0.83 16.55
C ASP A 129 2.68 0.23 17.66
N PRO A 130 3.33 1.39 17.58
CA PRO A 130 3.10 2.46 18.52
C PRO A 130 1.66 2.95 18.47
N SER A 131 1.06 3.18 19.63
CA SER A 131 -0.28 3.77 19.71
C SER A 131 -0.32 5.18 19.09
N PRO A 132 -1.38 5.54 18.36
CA PRO A 132 -1.51 6.87 17.74
C PRO A 132 -1.48 8.04 18.74
N ASP A 133 -1.80 7.79 20.00
CA ASP A 133 -1.73 8.79 21.08
C ASP A 133 -0.33 8.95 21.68
N GLY A 134 0.64 8.16 21.21
CA GLY A 134 2.02 8.15 21.70
C GLY A 134 2.23 7.42 23.03
N ASN A 135 1.19 6.75 23.56
CA ASN A 135 1.24 6.08 24.86
C ASN A 135 1.11 4.56 24.69
N GLY A 136 2.24 3.86 24.64
CA GLY A 136 2.28 2.40 24.59
C GLY A 136 2.22 1.82 23.17
N GLU A 137 1.95 0.53 23.09
CA GLU A 137 1.92 -0.26 21.87
C GLU A 137 0.53 -0.86 21.65
N ILE A 138 0.20 -1.12 20.38
CA ILE A 138 -1.05 -1.75 20.00
C ILE A 138 -0.97 -3.25 20.26
N THR A 139 -2.00 -3.79 20.92
CA THR A 139 -2.22 -5.23 21.05
C THR A 139 -3.43 -5.65 20.22
N LEU A 140 -3.34 -6.80 19.56
CA LEU A 140 -4.42 -7.37 18.77
C LEU A 140 -5.21 -8.39 19.61
N ALA A 141 -6.50 -8.14 19.80
CA ALA A 141 -7.39 -9.04 20.51
C ALA A 141 -8.58 -9.44 19.62
N ARG A 142 -9.06 -10.66 19.82
CA ARG A 142 -10.31 -11.11 19.21
C ARG A 142 -11.44 -10.99 20.24
N GLY A 143 -12.58 -10.44 19.80
CA GLY A 143 -13.78 -10.31 20.60
C GLY A 143 -15.01 -10.81 19.84
N ILE A 144 -16.12 -10.98 20.60
CA ILE A 144 -17.42 -11.25 20.00
C ILE A 144 -18.15 -9.91 19.88
N GLU A 145 -18.61 -9.57 18.68
CA GLU A 145 -19.40 -8.36 18.46
C GLU A 145 -20.79 -8.55 19.08
N VAL A 146 -21.14 -7.72 20.07
CA VAL A 146 -22.43 -7.73 20.74
C VAL A 146 -23.39 -6.63 20.26
N GLY A 147 -22.90 -5.70 19.48
CA GLY A 147 -23.67 -4.61 18.90
C GLY A 147 -22.86 -3.80 17.90
N HIS A 148 -23.56 -3.16 16.95
CA HIS A 148 -22.97 -2.34 15.94
C HIS A 148 -23.70 -1.01 15.82
N ILE A 149 -22.97 0.11 15.78
CA ILE A 149 -23.54 1.43 15.58
C ILE A 149 -23.09 1.96 14.23
N PHE A 150 -24.05 2.45 13.44
CA PHE A 150 -23.78 3.04 12.14
C PHE A 150 -24.05 4.53 12.15
N GLN A 151 -23.13 5.32 11.58
CA GLN A 151 -23.40 6.69 11.22
C GLN A 151 -24.02 6.72 9.81
N LEU A 152 -25.34 6.82 9.74
CA LEU A 152 -26.07 6.79 8.45
C LEU A 152 -25.84 8.05 7.61
N GLY A 153 -25.54 9.20 8.23
CA GLY A 153 -25.43 10.49 7.54
C GLY A 153 -26.68 10.79 6.71
N THR A 154 -26.51 11.23 5.47
CA THR A 154 -27.59 11.52 4.53
C THR A 154 -27.82 10.40 3.51
N LYS A 155 -27.19 9.24 3.65
CA LYS A 155 -27.22 8.15 2.66
C LYS A 155 -28.63 7.77 2.22
N TYR A 156 -29.54 7.64 3.18
CA TYR A 156 -30.92 7.24 2.89
C TYR A 156 -31.82 8.45 2.63
N SER A 157 -31.69 9.52 3.43
CA SER A 157 -32.52 10.72 3.27
C SER A 157 -32.31 11.41 1.92
N ALA A 158 -31.06 11.45 1.42
CA ALA A 158 -30.77 12.00 0.10
C ALA A 158 -31.42 11.21 -1.03
N SER A 159 -31.33 9.87 -1.00
CA SER A 159 -31.94 8.99 -2.01
C SER A 159 -33.48 9.06 -1.98
N MET A 160 -34.05 9.22 -0.81
CA MET A 160 -35.50 9.36 -0.60
C MET A 160 -36.01 10.80 -0.81
N LYS A 161 -35.11 11.75 -1.10
CA LYS A 161 -35.44 13.20 -1.18
C LYS A 161 -36.16 13.72 0.06
N ALA A 162 -35.86 13.13 1.23
CA ALA A 162 -36.46 13.51 2.49
C ALA A 162 -35.80 14.81 2.99
N GLY A 163 -36.61 15.82 3.26
CA GLY A 163 -36.18 17.12 3.77
C GLY A 163 -37.19 17.68 4.78
N VAL A 164 -36.77 18.68 5.53
CA VAL A 164 -37.63 19.47 6.40
C VAL A 164 -37.85 20.86 5.76
N ILE A 165 -39.04 21.36 5.87
CA ILE A 165 -39.37 22.73 5.48
C ILE A 165 -39.09 23.61 6.71
N ASN A 166 -38.15 24.53 6.60
CA ASN A 166 -37.92 25.55 7.62
C ASN A 166 -38.95 26.65 7.44
N GLU A 167 -39.65 27.01 8.51
CA GLU A 167 -40.53 28.18 8.57
C GLU A 167 -39.73 29.47 8.58
#